data_a4075b2c865698714218f735d0c822e5
#
_entry.id   a4075b2c865698714218f735d0c822e5
#
_cell.length_a   1.000
_cell.length_b   1.000
_cell.length_c   1.000
_cell.angle_alpha   90.00
_cell.angle_beta   90.00
_cell.angle_gamma   90.00
#
_symmetry.space_group_name_H-M   'P 1'
#
loop_
_entity.id
_entity.type
_entity.pdbx_description
1 polymer ?
#
loop_
_entity_poly.entity_id
_entity_poly.type
_entity_poly.pdbx_seq_one_letter_code
_entity_poly.pdbx_strand_id
1 'polypeptide(L)'
;MLAALLIAGRESVAADITVIGTVRDRNRGHVVLSAVIKLVDRSGTMIGSTSVNAQGQWQVTIPVTGIDAPGEVPKTFSLEQNYPNPFNPSTKIPFAVTTAGIVRVAVHNILGQLVDAREYDLRPGSYFIDWRTKGSAGALFYSIEMNGHRLTKKMIQLDGGNFGGLGGSIPAAATSSYRLSMPQLLDSCRVITSSLVYETDTMTVALVDSAMVNVLLESVHDRAFVIDLHNDVMEVITRTGYAYQLADRHTSDHTDIPRLRDGGVDAQVFSLWVSEKNYPKGTHFSTAMKFLDTLKAQAARNSEDLGFVVRSDSVDALARQKKIAGIFVVEGGHCIEDKLENLLAFYNAGVRIMTITWNNSTSWAVSAADSRTDVVGLSDFGKQVIRTMDSLGMIIDISHVGRKTVDDILATSKNPIVASHSGAYALRVHSRNLTDSQIRGIAQRGGVIGVVFYPPFLTSGTATLDHVLNHIDYIKSIGGIDCIALGSDFDGFSSAPPTGLKDVSQFPSITSALLQRGYSREDVRKILGENFMRVFRAVCK
;
A
#
# COMPACT_ATOMS: atom_id res chain seq x y z
N MET A 1 -2.91 67.12 40.12
CA MET A 1 -3.46 66.07 40.96
C MET A 1 -3.11 64.75 40.33
N LEU A 2 -2.02 64.14 40.83
CA LEU A 2 -1.51 62.85 40.37
C LEU A 2 -2.35 61.75 41.02
N ALA A 3 -2.98 60.93 40.24
CA ALA A 3 -3.54 59.67 40.71
C ALA A 3 -2.50 58.57 40.50
N ALA A 4 -1.90 58.16 41.61
CA ALA A 4 -1.04 56.99 41.62
C ALA A 4 -1.91 55.73 41.46
N LEU A 5 -1.75 55.03 40.36
CA LEU A 5 -2.37 53.73 40.16
C LEU A 5 -1.47 52.67 40.79
N LEU A 6 -1.90 52.09 41.91
CA LEU A 6 -1.30 50.90 42.48
C LEU A 6 -1.48 49.75 41.49
N ILE A 7 -0.42 49.34 40.83
CA ILE A 7 -0.37 48.07 40.11
C ILE A 7 -0.08 47.02 41.20
N ALA A 8 -1.13 46.38 41.70
CA ALA A 8 -1.03 45.15 42.45
C ALA A 8 -0.40 44.10 41.51
N GLY A 9 0.80 43.65 41.86
CA GLY A 9 1.47 42.57 41.15
C GLY A 9 0.62 41.30 41.20
N ARG A 10 -0.07 41.02 40.10
CA ARG A 10 -0.49 39.66 39.82
C ARG A 10 0.74 38.95 39.28
N GLU A 11 1.34 38.07 40.08
CA GLU A 11 2.16 36.99 39.55
C GLU A 11 1.27 36.26 38.53
N SER A 12 1.50 36.48 37.26
CA SER A 12 0.88 35.67 36.20
C SER A 12 1.56 34.31 36.28
N VAL A 13 0.97 33.38 37.00
CA VAL A 13 1.26 31.97 36.84
C VAL A 13 1.00 31.66 35.38
N ALA A 14 2.05 31.42 34.62
CA ALA A 14 1.89 30.98 33.23
C ALA A 14 1.16 29.63 33.28
N ALA A 15 -0.06 29.61 32.77
CA ALA A 15 -0.86 28.40 32.73
C ALA A 15 -0.44 27.54 31.51
N ASP A 16 -0.33 26.25 31.74
CA ASP A 16 -0.10 25.30 30.67
C ASP A 16 -1.14 25.43 29.57
N ILE A 17 -0.73 25.32 28.29
CA ILE A 17 -1.64 25.33 27.15
C ILE A 17 -2.02 23.89 26.82
N THR A 18 -3.29 23.59 26.83
CA THR A 18 -3.83 22.28 26.46
C THR A 18 -4.46 22.37 25.07
N VAL A 19 -4.04 21.47 24.18
CA VAL A 19 -4.66 21.28 22.85
C VAL A 19 -5.33 19.92 22.84
N ILE A 20 -6.59 19.89 22.44
CA ILE A 20 -7.41 18.67 22.42
C ILE A 20 -8.02 18.45 21.05
N GLY A 21 -8.46 17.23 20.77
CA GLY A 21 -9.13 16.98 19.49
C GLY A 21 -9.58 15.54 19.30
N THR A 22 -10.00 15.27 18.08
CA THR A 22 -10.38 13.91 17.63
C THR A 22 -9.69 13.57 16.32
N VAL A 23 -9.51 12.26 16.06
CA VAL A 23 -9.03 11.76 14.78
C VAL A 23 -10.02 10.74 14.23
N ARG A 24 -10.51 10.99 13.01
CA ARG A 24 -11.45 10.11 12.32
C ARG A 24 -11.01 9.87 10.88
N ASP A 25 -11.43 8.74 10.33
CA ASP A 25 -11.34 8.47 8.90
C ASP A 25 -12.23 9.46 8.13
N ARG A 26 -11.70 10.07 7.08
CA ARG A 26 -12.39 11.10 6.28
C ARG A 26 -13.60 10.56 5.56
N ASN A 27 -13.48 9.36 5.00
CA ASN A 27 -14.48 8.78 4.11
C ASN A 27 -15.49 7.91 4.85
N ARG A 28 -15.06 7.22 5.92
CA ARG A 28 -15.85 6.22 6.65
C ARG A 28 -16.30 6.71 8.02
N GLY A 29 -15.76 7.82 8.52
CA GLY A 29 -16.14 8.46 9.79
C GLY A 29 -15.74 7.70 11.06
N HIS A 30 -15.15 6.50 10.96
CA HIS A 30 -14.74 5.75 12.13
C HIS A 30 -13.48 6.33 12.79
N VAL A 31 -13.25 5.94 14.04
CA VAL A 31 -12.10 6.38 14.83
C VAL A 31 -10.81 5.74 14.30
N VAL A 32 -9.74 6.53 14.16
CA VAL A 32 -8.40 6.04 13.75
C VAL A 32 -7.58 5.76 15.01
N LEU A 33 -7.70 4.57 15.58
CA LEU A 33 -7.07 4.19 16.87
C LEU A 33 -5.53 4.16 16.84
N SER A 34 -4.92 4.00 15.67
CA SER A 34 -3.46 3.97 15.50
C SER A 34 -2.84 5.35 15.25
N ALA A 35 -3.63 6.44 15.35
CA ALA A 35 -3.13 7.77 15.09
C ALA A 35 -2.20 8.26 16.20
N VAL A 36 -1.09 8.86 15.78
CA VAL A 36 -0.13 9.57 16.64
C VAL A 36 -0.17 11.05 16.27
N ILE A 37 -0.31 11.89 17.28
CA ILE A 37 -0.35 13.34 17.15
C ILE A 37 0.97 13.91 17.64
N LYS A 38 1.56 14.82 16.85
CA LYS A 38 2.76 15.58 17.20
C LYS A 38 2.45 17.06 17.06
N LEU A 39 2.81 17.83 18.08
CA LEU A 39 2.80 19.28 18.01
C LEU A 39 4.24 19.76 17.75
N VAL A 40 4.43 20.54 16.71
CA VAL A 40 5.73 21.15 16.39
C VAL A 40 5.60 22.65 16.26
N ASP A 41 6.61 23.37 16.73
CA ASP A 41 6.68 24.81 16.61
C ASP A 41 7.00 25.26 15.16
N ARG A 42 7.13 26.56 14.93
CA ARG A 42 7.47 27.12 13.61
C ARG A 42 8.86 26.71 13.13
N SER A 43 9.78 26.38 14.03
CA SER A 43 11.13 25.91 13.70
C SER A 43 11.16 24.42 13.30
N GLY A 44 10.07 23.69 13.55
CA GLY A 44 9.98 22.24 13.39
C GLY A 44 10.35 21.45 14.65
N THR A 45 10.58 22.13 15.78
CA THR A 45 10.87 21.48 17.05
C THR A 45 9.59 20.89 17.64
N MET A 46 9.62 19.64 18.07
CA MET A 46 8.49 19.00 18.72
C MET A 46 8.29 19.55 20.13
N ILE A 47 7.09 20.06 20.38
CA ILE A 47 6.66 20.65 21.65
C ILE A 47 5.70 19.74 22.45
N GLY A 48 5.20 18.68 21.81
CA GLY A 48 4.37 17.68 22.47
C GLY A 48 3.95 16.55 21.55
N SER A 49 3.58 15.41 22.12
CA SER A 49 2.97 14.31 21.35
C SER A 49 2.08 13.44 22.22
N THR A 50 1.12 12.77 21.56
CA THR A 50 0.19 11.82 22.18
C THR A 50 -0.34 10.84 21.17
N SER A 51 -1.07 9.83 21.64
CA SER A 51 -1.88 8.94 20.82
C SER A 51 -3.35 9.14 21.16
N VAL A 52 -4.24 8.71 20.27
CA VAL A 52 -5.68 8.76 20.52
C VAL A 52 -6.11 7.69 21.53
N ASN A 53 -7.17 7.96 22.26
CA ASN A 53 -7.87 6.96 23.10
C ASN A 53 -8.87 6.11 22.26
N ALA A 54 -9.59 5.21 22.92
CA ALA A 54 -10.56 4.32 22.27
C ALA A 54 -11.72 5.08 21.57
N GLN A 55 -11.97 6.32 21.93
CA GLN A 55 -12.99 7.20 21.32
C GLN A 55 -12.42 8.10 20.21
N GLY A 56 -11.11 7.94 19.88
CA GLY A 56 -10.41 8.77 18.92
C GLY A 56 -10.07 10.17 19.41
N GLN A 57 -10.19 10.42 20.71
CA GLN A 57 -9.86 11.69 21.34
C GLN A 57 -8.40 11.72 21.71
N TRP A 58 -7.81 12.89 21.71
CA TRP A 58 -6.45 13.15 22.12
C TRP A 58 -6.31 14.48 22.85
N GLN A 59 -5.27 14.56 23.67
CA GLN A 59 -4.91 15.76 24.42
C GLN A 59 -3.39 15.86 24.50
N VAL A 60 -2.88 17.06 24.30
CA VAL A 60 -1.47 17.42 24.56
C VAL A 60 -1.48 18.67 25.42
N THR A 61 -0.78 18.61 26.55
CA THR A 61 -0.51 19.77 27.41
C THR A 61 0.90 20.25 27.16
N ILE A 62 1.06 21.50 26.80
CA ILE A 62 2.34 22.17 26.58
C ILE A 62 2.62 22.99 27.83
N PRO A 63 3.62 22.62 28.63
CA PRO A 63 3.97 23.38 29.82
C PRO A 63 4.50 24.76 29.40
N VAL A 64 3.84 25.80 29.83
CA VAL A 64 4.32 27.18 29.72
C VAL A 64 5.08 27.51 30.98
N THR A 65 6.38 27.19 31.01
CA THR A 65 7.23 27.51 32.16
C THR A 65 7.55 29.00 32.17
N GLY A 66 7.05 29.69 33.18
CA GLY A 66 7.54 31.02 33.56
C GLY A 66 8.97 30.89 34.07
N ILE A 67 9.86 31.79 33.65
CA ILE A 67 11.27 32.04 34.07
C ILE A 67 11.88 30.94 34.93
N ASP A 68 12.78 30.12 34.33
CA ASP A 68 13.54 29.10 35.02
C ASP A 68 14.35 29.71 36.18
N ALA A 69 14.07 29.25 37.41
CA ALA A 69 15.10 29.17 38.43
C ALA A 69 16.22 28.22 37.93
N PRO A 70 17.49 28.44 38.29
CA PRO A 70 18.60 27.60 37.83
C PRO A 70 18.34 26.15 38.22
N GLY A 71 18.39 25.27 37.21
CA GLY A 71 18.01 23.85 37.14
C GLY A 71 17.85 23.14 38.49
N GLU A 72 16.61 22.82 38.86
CA GLU A 72 16.39 21.88 39.98
C GLU A 72 17.02 20.53 39.64
N VAL A 73 17.87 20.05 40.53
CA VAL A 73 18.41 18.69 40.47
C VAL A 73 17.23 17.71 40.52
N PRO A 74 17.11 16.75 39.58
CA PRO A 74 16.03 15.78 39.63
C PRO A 74 15.96 15.09 41.00
N LYS A 75 14.75 14.99 41.55
CA LYS A 75 14.51 14.38 42.86
C LYS A 75 14.46 12.86 42.84
N THR A 76 14.32 12.28 41.64
CA THR A 76 14.20 10.83 41.43
C THR A 76 15.08 10.37 40.28
N PHE A 77 15.74 9.22 40.45
CA PHE A 77 16.38 8.50 39.37
C PHE A 77 15.28 7.89 38.49
N SER A 78 15.16 8.32 37.22
CA SER A 78 14.06 7.93 36.36
C SER A 78 14.52 7.56 34.95
N LEU A 79 13.77 6.65 34.31
CA LEU A 79 13.90 6.28 32.92
C LEU A 79 12.56 6.48 32.26
N GLU A 80 12.53 7.32 31.22
CA GLU A 80 11.31 7.61 30.48
C GLU A 80 11.17 6.73 29.26
N GLN A 81 9.99 6.74 28.61
CA GLN A 81 9.76 6.03 27.37
C GLN A 81 10.58 6.67 26.25
N ASN A 82 11.30 5.84 25.50
CA ASN A 82 12.02 6.31 24.30
C ASN A 82 11.06 6.92 23.28
N TYR A 83 11.54 7.91 22.55
CA TYR A 83 10.74 8.60 21.55
C TYR A 83 11.57 8.95 20.30
N PRO A 84 11.00 8.66 19.08
CA PRO A 84 9.75 7.95 18.81
C PRO A 84 9.80 6.47 19.26
N ASN A 85 8.62 5.86 19.51
CA ASN A 85 8.47 4.42 19.75
C ASN A 85 7.08 3.99 19.24
N PRO A 86 6.97 3.14 18.19
CA PRO A 86 8.07 2.54 17.41
C PRO A 86 8.95 3.56 16.67
N PHE A 87 10.17 3.16 16.28
CA PHE A 87 11.12 4.07 15.66
C PHE A 87 11.83 3.48 14.43
N ASN A 88 12.28 4.38 13.55
CA ASN A 88 13.12 4.12 12.38
C ASN A 88 13.74 5.45 11.88
N PRO A 89 15.04 5.58 11.67
CA PRO A 89 16.12 4.67 12.08
C PRO A 89 16.63 4.98 13.50
N SER A 90 16.09 5.97 14.22
CA SER A 90 16.62 6.39 15.51
C SER A 90 15.53 6.81 16.50
N THR A 91 15.88 6.75 17.80
CA THR A 91 15.05 7.20 18.91
C THR A 91 15.90 7.82 20.00
N LYS A 92 15.30 8.66 20.85
CA LYS A 92 15.92 9.22 22.04
C LYS A 92 15.43 8.49 23.28
N ILE A 93 16.34 8.18 24.20
CA ILE A 93 16.07 7.57 25.50
C ILE A 93 16.25 8.63 26.56
N PRO A 94 15.16 9.21 27.10
CA PRO A 94 15.26 10.20 28.18
C PRO A 94 15.41 9.54 29.54
N PHE A 95 16.23 10.13 30.41
CA PHE A 95 16.38 9.69 31.81
C PHE A 95 16.91 10.82 32.68
N ALA A 96 16.78 10.67 34.01
CA ALA A 96 17.28 11.62 34.97
C ALA A 96 18.13 10.94 36.02
N VAL A 97 19.22 11.62 36.45
CA VAL A 97 20.13 11.19 37.53
C VAL A 97 20.11 12.19 38.69
N THR A 98 20.11 11.68 39.91
CA THR A 98 20.02 12.49 41.13
C THR A 98 21.37 12.79 41.79
N THR A 99 22.38 11.98 41.48
CA THR A 99 23.72 12.06 42.02
C THR A 99 24.76 11.93 40.91
N ALA A 100 25.97 12.49 41.13
CA ALA A 100 27.07 12.29 40.18
C ALA A 100 27.58 10.85 40.22
N GLY A 101 27.91 10.30 39.07
CA GLY A 101 28.48 8.96 38.94
C GLY A 101 28.29 8.30 37.60
N ILE A 102 28.68 7.04 37.51
CA ILE A 102 28.60 6.25 36.29
C ILE A 102 27.20 5.66 36.13
N VAL A 103 26.57 5.95 35.00
CA VAL A 103 25.32 5.35 34.56
C VAL A 103 25.63 4.38 33.46
N ARG A 104 25.31 3.13 33.64
CA ARG A 104 25.37 2.10 32.59
C ARG A 104 24.05 2.02 31.86
N VAL A 105 24.08 2.20 30.55
CA VAL A 105 22.92 2.00 29.66
C VAL A 105 23.16 0.75 28.85
N ALA A 106 22.16 -0.14 28.79
CA ALA A 106 22.25 -1.39 28.05
C ALA A 106 20.95 -1.67 27.25
N VAL A 107 21.12 -2.23 26.07
CA VAL A 107 20.01 -2.64 25.19
C VAL A 107 20.11 -4.14 24.93
N HIS A 108 19.00 -4.85 25.12
CA HIS A 108 18.90 -6.30 24.95
C HIS A 108 17.78 -6.63 23.94
N ASN A 109 17.93 -7.73 23.24
CA ASN A 109 16.86 -8.28 22.41
C ASN A 109 15.84 -9.08 23.28
N ILE A 110 14.80 -9.62 22.63
CA ILE A 110 13.74 -10.41 23.31
C ILE A 110 14.24 -11.70 23.96
N LEU A 111 15.42 -12.19 23.55
CA LEU A 111 16.06 -13.38 24.13
C LEU A 111 16.98 -13.01 25.33
N GLY A 112 17.03 -11.75 25.72
CA GLY A 112 17.91 -11.25 26.79
C GLY A 112 19.38 -11.12 26.38
N GLN A 113 19.71 -11.28 25.12
CA GLN A 113 21.08 -11.11 24.61
C GLN A 113 21.40 -9.63 24.50
N LEU A 114 22.61 -9.25 24.94
CA LEU A 114 23.09 -7.89 24.88
C LEU A 114 23.30 -7.45 23.44
N VAL A 115 22.64 -6.37 23.01
CA VAL A 115 22.80 -5.75 21.69
C VAL A 115 23.85 -4.65 21.74
N ASP A 116 23.80 -3.81 22.81
CA ASP A 116 24.76 -2.74 23.03
C ASP A 116 24.77 -2.30 24.50
N ALA A 117 25.92 -1.81 24.99
CA ALA A 117 26.02 -1.20 26.31
C ALA A 117 27.08 -0.10 26.31
N ARG A 118 26.80 0.97 27.05
CA ARG A 118 27.72 2.07 27.23
C ARG A 118 27.63 2.65 28.66
N GLU A 119 28.74 3.14 29.17
CA GLU A 119 28.82 3.83 30.44
C GLU A 119 29.03 5.33 30.21
N TYR A 120 28.39 6.14 31.06
CA TYR A 120 28.41 7.60 31.01
C TYR A 120 28.70 8.13 32.40
N ASP A 121 29.74 8.96 32.53
CA ASP A 121 30.02 9.69 33.77
C ASP A 121 29.20 10.98 33.74
N LEU A 122 28.18 11.04 34.61
CA LEU A 122 27.16 12.08 34.58
C LEU A 122 27.07 12.82 35.93
N ARG A 123 26.76 14.11 35.86
CA ARG A 123 26.36 14.92 37.02
C ARG A 123 24.84 14.83 37.22
N PRO A 124 24.31 15.23 38.40
CA PRO A 124 22.86 15.31 38.57
C PRO A 124 22.22 16.16 37.48
N GLY A 125 21.15 15.63 36.86
CA GLY A 125 20.51 16.28 35.74
C GLY A 125 19.64 15.33 34.92
N SER A 126 18.94 15.87 33.93
CA SER A 126 18.18 15.12 32.94
C SER A 126 18.99 15.00 31.64
N TYR A 127 18.90 13.87 30.99
CA TYR A 127 19.72 13.50 29.83
C TYR A 127 18.92 12.80 28.77
N PHE A 128 19.45 12.83 27.54
CA PHE A 128 19.00 11.99 26.41
C PHE A 128 20.16 11.18 25.88
N ILE A 129 19.88 9.95 25.46
CA ILE A 129 20.82 9.13 24.70
C ILE A 129 20.13 8.79 23.36
N ASP A 130 20.82 9.07 22.27
CA ASP A 130 20.37 8.65 20.96
C ASP A 130 20.62 7.15 20.79
N TRP A 131 19.61 6.42 20.35
CA TRP A 131 19.74 5.05 19.86
C TRP A 131 19.48 5.05 18.36
N ARG A 132 20.37 4.42 17.59
CA ARG A 132 20.18 4.16 16.16
C ARG A 132 20.03 2.69 15.94
N THR A 133 19.24 2.28 14.91
CA THR A 133 18.96 0.88 14.61
C THR A 133 20.22 0.03 14.58
N LYS A 134 20.23 -1.03 15.41
CA LYS A 134 21.30 -2.03 15.52
C LYS A 134 20.66 -3.40 15.77
N GLY A 135 21.15 -4.43 15.07
CA GLY A 135 20.54 -5.77 15.14
C GLY A 135 19.26 -5.89 14.31
N SER A 136 18.46 -6.90 14.61
CA SER A 136 17.21 -7.19 13.90
C SER A 136 16.08 -6.24 14.30
N ALA A 137 15.12 -6.01 13.39
CA ALA A 137 13.86 -5.37 13.72
C ALA A 137 13.11 -6.16 14.82
N GLY A 138 12.29 -5.46 15.60
CA GLY A 138 11.45 -6.06 16.63
C GLY A 138 11.54 -5.36 17.98
N ALA A 139 11.10 -6.07 19.02
CA ALA A 139 11.11 -5.56 20.38
C ALA A 139 12.53 -5.64 21.00
N LEU A 140 12.96 -4.52 21.56
CA LEU A 140 14.19 -4.39 22.34
C LEU A 140 13.84 -3.88 23.74
N PHE A 141 14.71 -4.18 24.71
CA PHE A 141 14.60 -3.69 26.08
C PHE A 141 15.84 -2.85 26.40
N TYR A 142 15.63 -1.62 26.80
CA TYR A 142 16.71 -0.75 27.24
C TYR A 142 16.63 -0.52 28.75
N SER A 143 17.78 -0.47 29.40
CA SER A 143 17.88 -0.26 30.83
C SER A 143 18.96 0.75 31.18
N ILE A 144 18.74 1.49 32.26
CA ILE A 144 19.76 2.28 32.94
C ILE A 144 20.03 1.69 34.30
N GLU A 145 21.29 1.71 34.72
CA GLU A 145 21.73 1.22 36.03
C GLU A 145 22.72 2.21 36.65
N MET A 146 22.48 2.56 37.91
CA MET A 146 23.33 3.43 38.69
C MET A 146 23.21 3.06 40.18
N ASN A 147 24.33 2.93 40.89
CA ASN A 147 24.38 2.64 42.34
C ASN A 147 23.52 1.40 42.74
N GLY A 148 23.49 0.36 41.89
CA GLY A 148 22.70 -0.86 42.10
C GLY A 148 21.21 -0.74 41.79
N HIS A 149 20.73 0.43 41.43
CA HIS A 149 19.33 0.61 40.95
C HIS A 149 19.26 0.47 39.44
N ARG A 150 18.38 -0.41 38.97
CA ARG A 150 18.14 -0.65 37.53
C ARG A 150 16.70 -0.37 37.16
N LEU A 151 16.52 0.43 36.10
CA LEU A 151 15.23 0.70 35.48
C LEU A 151 15.24 0.17 34.04
N THR A 152 14.14 -0.42 33.59
CA THR A 152 14.06 -1.03 32.26
C THR A 152 12.74 -0.66 31.58
N LYS A 153 12.82 -0.37 30.28
CA LYS A 153 11.65 -0.14 29.41
C LYS A 153 11.79 -0.88 28.09
N LYS A 154 10.68 -1.02 27.37
CA LYS A 154 10.58 -1.67 26.06
C LYS A 154 10.56 -0.61 24.97
N MET A 155 11.26 -0.88 23.85
CA MET A 155 11.13 -0.12 22.59
C MET A 155 10.89 -1.05 21.41
N ILE A 156 10.36 -0.51 20.32
CA ILE A 156 10.09 -1.26 19.08
C ILE A 156 10.88 -0.62 17.95
N GLN A 157 11.83 -1.38 17.41
CA GLN A 157 12.65 -1.02 16.25
C GLN A 157 11.98 -1.59 14.99
N LEU A 158 11.63 -0.73 14.03
CA LEU A 158 10.89 -1.14 12.82
C LEU A 158 11.80 -1.81 11.79
N ASP A 159 13.05 -1.31 11.66
CA ASP A 159 14.03 -1.86 10.72
C ASP A 159 15.29 -2.34 11.42
N GLY A 160 15.95 -3.36 10.84
CA GLY A 160 17.28 -3.80 11.27
C GLY A 160 18.38 -2.83 10.83
N GLY A 161 19.55 -2.89 11.49
CA GLY A 161 20.72 -2.09 11.13
C GLY A 161 22.02 -2.69 11.63
N ASN A 162 23.10 -2.53 10.84
CA ASN A 162 24.42 -3.10 11.18
C ASN A 162 25.38 -2.09 11.81
N PHE A 163 25.08 -0.78 11.76
CA PHE A 163 26.03 0.29 12.14
C PHE A 163 25.45 1.31 13.13
N GLY A 164 24.44 0.93 13.90
CA GLY A 164 23.82 1.76 14.92
C GLY A 164 24.37 1.50 16.34
N GLY A 165 23.59 1.89 17.34
CA GLY A 165 23.85 1.67 18.76
C GLY A 165 23.63 2.92 19.60
N LEU A 166 24.15 2.88 20.84
CA LEU A 166 24.06 3.96 21.81
C LEU A 166 24.99 5.12 21.43
N GLY A 167 24.44 6.32 21.33
CA GLY A 167 25.17 7.57 21.11
C GLY A 167 25.80 8.17 22.35
N GLY A 168 26.28 9.41 22.24
CA GLY A 168 26.71 10.20 23.40
C GLY A 168 25.54 10.64 24.28
N SER A 169 25.76 10.88 25.57
CA SER A 169 24.76 11.51 26.42
C SER A 169 24.71 13.02 26.14
N ILE A 170 23.52 13.56 26.00
CA ILE A 170 23.28 14.99 25.79
C ILE A 170 22.47 15.47 26.99
N PRO A 171 22.98 16.48 27.79
CA PRO A 171 22.18 17.07 28.84
C PRO A 171 20.86 17.63 28.33
N ALA A 172 19.76 17.32 28.98
CA ALA A 172 18.45 17.83 28.55
C ALA A 172 18.40 19.37 28.59
N ALA A 173 19.12 20.00 29.53
CA ALA A 173 19.28 21.45 29.60
C ALA A 173 20.04 22.03 28.38
N ALA A 174 20.89 21.25 27.69
CA ALA A 174 21.57 21.70 26.48
C ALA A 174 20.66 21.60 25.23
N THR A 175 19.62 20.76 25.29
CA THR A 175 18.58 20.66 24.24
C THR A 175 17.36 21.53 24.57
N SER A 176 17.16 21.93 25.80
CA SER A 176 16.08 22.81 26.27
C SER A 176 16.43 24.29 26.30
N SER A 177 17.53 24.72 25.69
CA SER A 177 17.85 26.15 25.54
C SER A 177 16.99 26.89 24.50
N TYR A 178 15.82 26.36 24.14
CA TYR A 178 14.76 27.20 23.61
C TYR A 178 13.97 27.78 24.76
N ARG A 179 14.60 28.75 25.44
CA ARG A 179 13.86 29.74 26.22
C ARG A 179 12.88 30.40 25.25
N LEU A 180 11.62 30.12 25.40
CA LEU A 180 10.59 31.05 24.97
C LEU A 180 10.71 32.26 25.91
N SER A 181 11.64 33.20 25.56
CA SER A 181 11.59 34.51 26.19
C SER A 181 10.25 35.13 25.81
N MET A 182 9.39 35.37 26.81
CA MET A 182 8.26 36.28 26.58
C MET A 182 8.83 37.57 25.95
N PRO A 183 8.61 37.89 24.68
CA PRO A 183 7.32 38.07 24.04
C PRO A 183 7.14 37.35 22.68
N GLN A 184 7.72 36.21 22.46
CA GLN A 184 7.34 35.34 21.34
C GLN A 184 6.52 34.19 21.90
N LEU A 185 5.31 34.48 22.38
CA LEU A 185 4.25 33.50 22.47
C LEU A 185 4.17 32.83 21.10
N LEU A 186 4.30 31.50 21.06
CA LEU A 186 3.97 30.73 19.88
C LEU A 186 2.51 31.02 19.56
N ASP A 187 2.26 31.92 18.61
CA ASP A 187 0.88 32.22 18.18
C ASP A 187 0.23 30.97 17.58
N SER A 188 1.04 30.04 17.10
CA SER A 188 0.56 28.84 16.45
C SER A 188 1.60 27.70 16.47
N CYS A 189 1.11 26.48 16.38
CA CYS A 189 1.92 25.28 16.13
C CYS A 189 1.36 24.49 14.94
N ARG A 190 2.17 23.55 14.45
CA ARG A 190 1.69 22.55 13.49
C ARG A 190 1.30 21.29 14.25
N VAL A 191 0.08 20.83 14.02
CA VAL A 191 -0.42 19.53 14.46
C VAL A 191 -0.17 18.55 13.33
N ILE A 192 0.74 17.61 13.52
CA ILE A 192 1.06 16.55 12.57
C ILE A 192 0.41 15.27 13.07
N THR A 193 -0.53 14.74 12.31
CA THR A 193 -1.24 13.50 12.64
C THR A 193 -0.85 12.42 11.63
N SER A 194 -0.37 11.28 12.14
CA SER A 194 0.10 10.17 11.33
C SER A 194 -0.43 8.83 11.83
N SER A 195 -0.64 7.91 10.90
CA SER A 195 -0.95 6.51 11.17
C SER A 195 -0.40 5.65 10.04
N LEU A 196 -0.18 4.35 10.28
CA LEU A 196 0.45 3.46 9.30
C LEU A 196 -0.32 3.42 7.98
N VAL A 197 -1.63 3.22 8.06
CA VAL A 197 -2.49 3.02 6.88
C VAL A 197 -3.16 4.31 6.36
N TYR A 198 -2.79 5.45 6.92
CA TYR A 198 -3.34 6.76 6.56
C TYR A 198 -2.24 7.70 6.06
N GLU A 199 -2.61 8.64 5.22
CA GLU A 199 -1.73 9.75 4.86
C GLU A 199 -1.48 10.64 6.08
N THR A 200 -0.29 11.21 6.14
CA THR A 200 0.04 12.15 7.20
C THR A 200 -0.65 13.47 6.93
N ASP A 201 -1.42 13.96 7.90
CA ASP A 201 -2.03 15.28 7.83
C ASP A 201 -1.25 16.29 8.69
N THR A 202 -1.20 17.54 8.22
CA THR A 202 -0.53 18.63 8.93
C THR A 202 -1.40 19.87 8.91
N MET A 203 -1.82 20.32 10.08
CA MET A 203 -2.62 21.53 10.26
C MET A 203 -1.85 22.55 11.08
N THR A 204 -1.97 23.84 10.73
CA THR A 204 -1.49 24.93 11.59
C THR A 204 -2.64 25.42 12.46
N VAL A 205 -2.44 25.44 13.76
CA VAL A 205 -3.44 25.84 14.74
C VAL A 205 -2.91 26.93 15.67
N ALA A 206 -3.78 27.86 16.07
CA ALA A 206 -3.44 28.85 17.08
C ALA A 206 -3.24 28.14 18.44
N LEU A 207 -2.19 28.49 19.16
CA LEU A 207 -1.92 28.00 20.50
C LEU A 207 -2.71 28.84 21.52
N VAL A 208 -3.93 28.42 21.75
CA VAL A 208 -4.77 28.93 22.84
C VAL A 208 -5.16 27.76 23.73
N ASP A 209 -5.33 28.01 25.03
CA ASP A 209 -5.77 26.96 25.93
C ASP A 209 -7.10 26.36 25.48
N SER A 210 -7.19 25.04 25.59
CA SER A 210 -8.35 24.24 25.15
C SER A 210 -8.69 24.36 23.65
N ALA A 211 -7.68 24.68 22.81
CA ALA A 211 -7.85 24.67 21.35
C ALA A 211 -8.31 23.28 20.89
N MET A 212 -9.43 23.24 20.15
CA MET A 212 -10.00 22.01 19.64
C MET A 212 -9.58 21.78 18.19
N VAL A 213 -8.98 20.62 17.90
CA VAL A 213 -8.49 20.25 16.57
C VAL A 213 -9.02 18.88 16.15
N ASN A 214 -9.99 18.88 15.27
CA ASN A 214 -10.56 17.67 14.70
C ASN A 214 -9.85 17.34 13.38
N VAL A 215 -9.22 16.17 13.30
CA VAL A 215 -8.46 15.73 12.13
C VAL A 215 -9.25 14.65 11.39
N LEU A 216 -9.34 14.81 10.07
CA LEU A 216 -9.90 13.81 9.17
C LEU A 216 -8.77 13.23 8.31
N LEU A 217 -8.33 12.04 8.63
CA LEU A 217 -7.30 11.34 7.88
C LEU A 217 -7.89 10.60 6.68
N GLU A 218 -7.20 10.68 5.56
CA GLU A 218 -7.50 9.92 4.36
C GLU A 218 -6.62 8.66 4.31
N SER A 219 -7.21 7.49 4.05
CA SER A 219 -6.43 6.26 3.99
C SER A 219 -5.52 6.25 2.76
N VAL A 220 -4.38 5.56 2.86
CA VAL A 220 -3.46 5.36 1.71
C VAL A 220 -4.20 4.67 0.57
N HIS A 221 -5.12 3.75 0.90
CA HIS A 221 -5.93 3.03 -0.08
C HIS A 221 -6.91 3.95 -0.83
N ASP A 222 -7.67 4.77 -0.10
CA ASP A 222 -8.67 5.67 -0.70
C ASP A 222 -8.03 6.78 -1.55
N ARG A 223 -6.74 7.06 -1.34
CA ARG A 223 -5.96 8.02 -2.13
C ARG A 223 -5.23 7.40 -3.32
N ALA A 224 -5.05 6.09 -3.30
CA ALA A 224 -4.44 5.37 -4.40
C ALA A 224 -5.42 5.22 -5.56
N PHE A 225 -4.90 5.12 -6.79
CA PHE A 225 -5.66 4.60 -7.91
C PHE A 225 -5.58 3.06 -7.88
N VAL A 226 -6.71 2.39 -7.74
CA VAL A 226 -6.79 0.94 -7.58
C VAL A 226 -7.34 0.30 -8.84
N ILE A 227 -6.59 -0.64 -9.42
CA ILE A 227 -7.03 -1.41 -10.58
C ILE A 227 -6.80 -2.90 -10.39
N ASP A 228 -7.76 -3.70 -10.77
CA ASP A 228 -7.65 -5.14 -10.91
C ASP A 228 -7.53 -5.54 -12.39
N LEU A 229 -6.47 -6.28 -12.72
CA LEU A 229 -6.11 -6.57 -14.11
C LEU A 229 -6.85 -7.76 -14.73
N HIS A 230 -7.63 -8.52 -13.94
CA HIS A 230 -8.39 -9.65 -14.48
C HIS A 230 -9.57 -10.02 -13.61
N ASN A 231 -10.74 -10.14 -14.26
CA ASN A 231 -11.99 -10.52 -13.60
C ASN A 231 -12.95 -11.17 -14.58
N ASP A 232 -13.52 -12.32 -14.21
CA ASP A 232 -14.38 -13.14 -15.04
C ASP A 232 -15.87 -13.06 -14.68
N VAL A 233 -16.35 -11.95 -14.17
CA VAL A 233 -17.76 -11.78 -13.80
C VAL A 233 -18.71 -12.05 -14.99
N MET A 234 -18.22 -11.95 -16.23
CA MET A 234 -19.01 -12.34 -17.42
C MET A 234 -19.34 -13.84 -17.40
N GLU A 235 -18.48 -14.69 -16.85
CA GLU A 235 -18.77 -16.11 -16.64
C GLU A 235 -19.93 -16.29 -15.65
N VAL A 236 -19.95 -15.54 -14.57
CA VAL A 236 -21.06 -15.55 -13.59
C VAL A 236 -22.36 -15.12 -14.26
N ILE A 237 -22.32 -14.03 -15.04
CA ILE A 237 -23.49 -13.52 -15.77
C ILE A 237 -24.05 -14.61 -16.73
N THR A 238 -23.18 -15.29 -17.46
CA THR A 238 -23.62 -16.36 -18.38
C THR A 238 -24.13 -17.58 -17.66
N ARG A 239 -23.43 -18.02 -16.61
CA ARG A 239 -23.79 -19.20 -15.80
C ARG A 239 -25.15 -19.03 -15.09
N THR A 240 -25.50 -17.80 -14.75
CA THR A 240 -26.80 -17.48 -14.15
C THR A 240 -27.90 -17.19 -15.20
N GLY A 241 -27.65 -17.48 -16.49
CA GLY A 241 -28.59 -17.19 -17.55
C GLY A 241 -28.88 -15.71 -17.74
N TYR A 242 -27.88 -14.86 -17.50
CA TYR A 242 -27.93 -13.37 -17.55
C TYR A 242 -28.79 -12.74 -16.45
N ALA A 243 -29.11 -13.47 -15.38
CA ALA A 243 -29.85 -12.93 -14.24
C ALA A 243 -28.97 -12.09 -13.28
N TYR A 244 -27.65 -12.30 -13.30
CA TYR A 244 -26.72 -11.56 -12.45
C TYR A 244 -26.59 -10.10 -12.89
N GLN A 245 -26.98 -9.18 -12.00
CA GLN A 245 -26.88 -7.74 -12.25
C GLN A 245 -25.72 -7.15 -11.45
N LEU A 246 -24.83 -6.43 -12.12
CA LEU A 246 -23.69 -5.79 -11.46
C LEU A 246 -24.08 -4.71 -10.43
N ALA A 247 -25.28 -4.14 -10.56
CA ALA A 247 -25.80 -3.15 -9.61
C ALA A 247 -26.15 -3.73 -8.25
N ASP A 248 -26.51 -5.01 -8.20
CA ASP A 248 -26.99 -5.65 -6.98
C ASP A 248 -25.82 -6.16 -6.15
N ARG A 249 -25.90 -5.97 -4.82
CA ARG A 249 -24.93 -6.59 -3.91
C ARG A 249 -25.24 -8.08 -3.77
N HIS A 250 -24.31 -8.92 -4.18
CA HIS A 250 -24.42 -10.36 -4.07
C HIS A 250 -23.69 -10.90 -2.84
N THR A 251 -24.12 -12.07 -2.37
CA THR A 251 -23.49 -12.81 -1.26
C THR A 251 -22.62 -13.98 -1.73
N SER A 252 -22.77 -14.36 -3.00
CA SER A 252 -21.97 -15.35 -3.72
C SER A 252 -21.07 -14.66 -4.73
N ASP A 253 -20.19 -15.41 -5.34
CA ASP A 253 -19.23 -14.93 -6.32
C ASP A 253 -18.38 -13.76 -5.77
N HIS A 254 -17.65 -13.01 -6.61
CA HIS A 254 -16.62 -12.13 -6.06
C HIS A 254 -16.82 -10.65 -6.41
N THR A 255 -17.63 -10.34 -7.44
CA THR A 255 -17.63 -9.00 -8.03
C THR A 255 -19.02 -8.46 -8.33
N ASP A 256 -19.32 -7.30 -7.79
CA ASP A 256 -20.43 -6.42 -8.14
C ASP A 256 -20.05 -4.96 -7.89
N ILE A 257 -20.81 -4.00 -8.40
CA ILE A 257 -20.52 -2.58 -8.25
C ILE A 257 -20.45 -2.15 -6.77
N PRO A 258 -21.38 -2.54 -5.89
CA PRO A 258 -21.27 -2.22 -4.46
C PRO A 258 -19.98 -2.72 -3.82
N ARG A 259 -19.52 -3.95 -4.13
CA ARG A 259 -18.29 -4.51 -3.58
C ARG A 259 -17.03 -3.91 -4.22
N LEU A 260 -17.05 -3.57 -5.51
CA LEU A 260 -15.98 -2.79 -6.17
C LEU A 260 -15.79 -1.43 -5.46
N ARG A 261 -16.90 -0.76 -5.12
CA ARG A 261 -16.85 0.50 -4.35
C ARG A 261 -16.30 0.31 -2.93
N ASP A 262 -16.74 -0.73 -2.22
CA ASP A 262 -16.20 -1.05 -0.89
C ASP A 262 -14.68 -1.37 -0.95
N GLY A 263 -14.25 -2.01 -2.06
CA GLY A 263 -12.86 -2.30 -2.36
C GLY A 263 -12.05 -1.09 -2.83
N GLY A 264 -12.68 0.07 -3.03
CA GLY A 264 -12.02 1.27 -3.54
C GLY A 264 -11.46 1.11 -4.94
N VAL A 265 -12.05 0.23 -5.78
CA VAL A 265 -11.57 -0.06 -7.13
C VAL A 265 -12.00 1.06 -8.09
N ASP A 266 -11.01 1.74 -8.67
CA ASP A 266 -11.22 2.80 -9.66
C ASP A 266 -11.33 2.26 -11.09
N ALA A 267 -10.68 1.12 -11.36
CA ALA A 267 -10.76 0.48 -12.67
C ALA A 267 -10.73 -1.05 -12.55
N GLN A 268 -11.48 -1.71 -13.43
CA GLN A 268 -11.57 -3.16 -13.52
C GLN A 268 -11.36 -3.61 -14.95
N VAL A 269 -10.44 -4.57 -15.16
CA VAL A 269 -10.33 -5.26 -16.45
C VAL A 269 -11.31 -6.43 -16.46
N PHE A 270 -12.27 -6.38 -17.36
CA PHE A 270 -13.33 -7.38 -17.52
C PHE A 270 -12.99 -8.35 -18.64
N SER A 271 -12.93 -9.63 -18.30
CA SER A 271 -12.62 -10.72 -19.23
C SER A 271 -13.82 -11.08 -20.10
N LEU A 272 -13.53 -11.26 -21.38
CA LEU A 272 -14.41 -11.85 -22.38
C LEU A 272 -13.87 -13.25 -22.70
N TRP A 273 -13.96 -14.15 -21.72
CA TRP A 273 -13.56 -15.54 -21.91
C TRP A 273 -14.67 -16.36 -22.57
N VAL A 274 -14.29 -17.13 -23.60
CA VAL A 274 -15.21 -18.01 -24.34
C VAL A 274 -14.74 -19.46 -24.23
N SER A 275 -15.50 -20.29 -23.55
CA SER A 275 -15.19 -21.71 -23.37
C SER A 275 -15.22 -22.47 -24.68
N GLU A 276 -14.10 -23.06 -25.10
CA GLU A 276 -14.08 -23.96 -26.31
C GLU A 276 -14.97 -25.21 -26.14
N LYS A 277 -15.25 -25.62 -24.89
CA LYS A 277 -16.11 -26.77 -24.62
C LYS A 277 -17.58 -26.46 -24.77
N ASN A 278 -17.98 -25.23 -24.46
CA ASN A 278 -19.38 -24.81 -24.39
C ASN A 278 -19.85 -24.15 -25.70
N TYR A 279 -18.91 -23.65 -26.51
CA TYR A 279 -19.21 -22.94 -27.73
C TYR A 279 -18.52 -23.59 -28.94
N PRO A 280 -19.24 -23.86 -30.04
CA PRO A 280 -18.66 -24.50 -31.23
C PRO A 280 -17.53 -23.67 -31.85
N LYS A 281 -16.56 -24.35 -32.44
CA LYS A 281 -15.52 -23.71 -33.26
C LYS A 281 -16.15 -22.89 -34.39
N GLY A 282 -15.66 -21.66 -34.61
CA GLY A 282 -16.20 -20.71 -35.56
C GLY A 282 -17.33 -19.83 -35.02
N THR A 283 -17.63 -19.93 -33.70
CA THR A 283 -18.56 -19.02 -33.02
C THR A 283 -17.91 -18.25 -31.87
N HIS A 284 -16.62 -18.45 -31.65
CA HIS A 284 -15.94 -17.85 -30.50
C HIS A 284 -15.86 -16.32 -30.63
N PHE A 285 -15.59 -15.81 -31.84
CA PHE A 285 -15.59 -14.37 -32.09
C PHE A 285 -16.95 -13.75 -31.81
N SER A 286 -18.02 -14.31 -32.39
CA SER A 286 -19.38 -13.78 -32.23
C SER A 286 -19.87 -13.89 -30.77
N THR A 287 -19.45 -14.93 -30.05
CA THR A 287 -19.76 -15.11 -28.64
C THR A 287 -19.05 -14.06 -27.77
N ALA A 288 -17.76 -13.82 -28.00
CA ALA A 288 -17.02 -12.78 -27.28
C ALA A 288 -17.60 -11.37 -27.53
N MET A 289 -18.04 -11.09 -28.79
CA MET A 289 -18.74 -9.85 -29.10
C MET A 289 -20.07 -9.72 -28.35
N LYS A 290 -20.84 -10.81 -28.21
CA LYS A 290 -22.06 -10.82 -27.40
C LYS A 290 -21.78 -10.56 -25.92
N PHE A 291 -20.69 -11.10 -25.38
CA PHE A 291 -20.29 -10.85 -23.98
C PHE A 291 -19.93 -9.37 -23.79
N LEU A 292 -19.17 -8.81 -24.73
CA LEU A 292 -18.84 -7.38 -24.74
C LEU A 292 -20.11 -6.50 -24.75
N ASP A 293 -21.07 -6.80 -25.60
CA ASP A 293 -22.34 -6.07 -25.66
C ASP A 293 -23.16 -6.23 -24.38
N THR A 294 -23.11 -7.41 -23.74
CA THR A 294 -23.75 -7.66 -22.44
C THR A 294 -23.17 -6.76 -21.35
N LEU A 295 -21.83 -6.70 -21.25
CA LEU A 295 -21.17 -5.84 -20.25
C LEU A 295 -21.40 -4.35 -20.54
N LYS A 296 -21.40 -3.95 -21.82
CA LYS A 296 -21.79 -2.57 -22.20
C LYS A 296 -23.21 -2.23 -21.80
N ALA A 297 -24.15 -3.17 -21.96
CA ALA A 297 -25.53 -2.99 -21.54
C ALA A 297 -25.67 -2.90 -20.00
N GLN A 298 -24.87 -3.68 -19.24
CA GLN A 298 -24.79 -3.54 -17.78
C GLN A 298 -24.27 -2.14 -17.39
N ALA A 299 -23.19 -1.66 -18.01
CA ALA A 299 -22.66 -0.33 -17.72
C ALA A 299 -23.64 0.79 -18.12
N ALA A 300 -24.32 0.67 -19.25
CA ALA A 300 -25.31 1.67 -19.68
C ALA A 300 -26.47 1.83 -18.69
N ARG A 301 -26.90 0.72 -18.07
CA ARG A 301 -27.91 0.75 -16.99
C ARG A 301 -27.38 1.33 -15.68
N ASN A 302 -26.06 1.31 -15.49
CA ASN A 302 -25.39 1.76 -14.28
C ASN A 302 -24.38 2.89 -14.59
N SER A 303 -24.77 3.80 -15.49
CA SER A 303 -23.86 4.83 -16.03
C SER A 303 -23.36 5.84 -15.00
N GLU A 304 -24.02 5.93 -13.84
CA GLU A 304 -23.52 6.73 -12.71
C GLU A 304 -22.38 6.05 -11.96
N ASP A 305 -22.20 4.74 -12.13
CA ASP A 305 -21.22 3.93 -11.38
C ASP A 305 -20.11 3.38 -12.27
N LEU A 306 -20.39 2.99 -13.50
CA LEU A 306 -19.48 2.24 -14.37
C LEU A 306 -19.49 2.79 -15.80
N GLY A 307 -18.31 2.98 -16.38
CA GLY A 307 -18.15 3.34 -17.79
C GLY A 307 -16.98 2.60 -18.44
N PHE A 308 -17.16 2.10 -19.66
CA PHE A 308 -16.07 1.48 -20.40
C PHE A 308 -15.21 2.50 -21.13
N VAL A 309 -13.90 2.27 -21.10
CA VAL A 309 -12.88 3.17 -21.61
C VAL A 309 -11.92 2.46 -22.56
N VAL A 310 -11.33 3.24 -23.45
CA VAL A 310 -10.37 2.77 -24.45
C VAL A 310 -9.05 3.54 -24.41
N ARG A 311 -8.97 4.61 -23.59
CA ARG A 311 -7.81 5.50 -23.45
C ARG A 311 -7.61 5.90 -22.00
N SER A 312 -6.38 6.21 -21.64
CA SER A 312 -6.02 6.55 -20.27
C SER A 312 -6.64 7.85 -19.76
N ASP A 313 -6.82 8.86 -20.64
CA ASP A 313 -7.48 10.11 -20.28
C ASP A 313 -8.94 9.91 -19.85
N SER A 314 -9.62 8.95 -20.46
CA SER A 314 -10.99 8.56 -20.09
C SER A 314 -11.03 7.82 -18.75
N VAL A 315 -10.01 7.02 -18.40
CA VAL A 315 -9.86 6.43 -17.07
C VAL A 315 -9.76 7.53 -16.01
N ASP A 316 -8.84 8.47 -16.23
CA ASP A 316 -8.62 9.61 -15.32
C ASP A 316 -9.90 10.48 -15.19
N ALA A 317 -10.70 10.60 -16.26
CA ALA A 317 -11.95 11.35 -16.25
C ALA A 317 -13.04 10.67 -15.41
N LEU A 318 -13.19 9.35 -15.52
CA LEU A 318 -14.14 8.57 -14.72
C LEU A 318 -13.75 8.54 -13.24
N ALA A 319 -12.47 8.34 -12.93
CA ALA A 319 -11.97 8.36 -11.55
C ALA A 319 -12.26 9.70 -10.85
N ARG A 320 -12.08 10.84 -11.54
CA ARG A 320 -12.47 12.17 -11.00
C ARG A 320 -13.98 12.28 -10.72
N GLN A 321 -14.81 11.54 -11.45
CA GLN A 321 -16.26 11.47 -11.23
C GLN A 321 -16.64 10.41 -10.19
N LYS A 322 -15.66 9.70 -9.61
CA LYS A 322 -15.84 8.56 -8.71
C LYS A 322 -16.61 7.42 -9.37
N LYS A 323 -16.44 7.24 -10.67
CA LYS A 323 -16.99 6.13 -11.46
C LYS A 323 -15.90 5.10 -11.73
N ILE A 324 -16.28 3.84 -11.78
CA ILE A 324 -15.38 2.72 -12.08
C ILE A 324 -15.12 2.70 -13.59
N ALA A 325 -13.86 2.64 -13.99
CA ALA A 325 -13.47 2.50 -15.38
C ALA A 325 -13.38 1.01 -15.76
N GLY A 326 -14.22 0.55 -16.68
CA GLY A 326 -14.14 -0.80 -17.25
C GLY A 326 -13.19 -0.83 -18.44
N ILE A 327 -12.32 -1.84 -18.51
CA ILE A 327 -11.45 -2.12 -19.64
C ILE A 327 -11.73 -3.54 -20.12
N PHE A 328 -11.90 -3.75 -21.43
CA PHE A 328 -12.14 -5.09 -21.95
C PHE A 328 -10.84 -5.82 -22.28
N VAL A 329 -10.76 -7.09 -21.86
CA VAL A 329 -9.78 -8.07 -22.32
C VAL A 329 -10.51 -9.24 -23.00
N VAL A 330 -10.03 -9.66 -24.17
CA VAL A 330 -10.40 -10.95 -24.76
C VAL A 330 -9.43 -11.99 -24.22
N GLU A 331 -9.94 -12.96 -23.47
CA GLU A 331 -9.11 -14.01 -22.90
C GLU A 331 -9.08 -15.25 -23.78
N GLY A 332 -7.97 -15.35 -24.48
CA GLY A 332 -7.69 -16.43 -25.41
C GLY A 332 -7.78 -16.04 -26.90
N GLY A 333 -6.63 -16.09 -27.57
CA GLY A 333 -6.48 -15.76 -28.98
C GLY A 333 -7.27 -16.67 -29.94
N HIS A 334 -7.85 -17.77 -29.45
CA HIS A 334 -8.79 -18.59 -30.23
C HIS A 334 -10.04 -17.79 -30.63
N CYS A 335 -10.37 -16.71 -29.91
CA CYS A 335 -11.50 -15.83 -30.24
C CYS A 335 -11.30 -15.03 -31.52
N ILE A 336 -10.07 -14.86 -32.03
CA ILE A 336 -9.86 -14.24 -33.34
C ILE A 336 -10.08 -15.21 -34.50
N GLU A 337 -10.27 -16.51 -34.24
CA GLU A 337 -10.53 -17.55 -35.26
C GLU A 337 -9.54 -17.53 -36.42
N ASP A 338 -8.26 -17.35 -36.10
CA ASP A 338 -7.13 -17.25 -37.03
C ASP A 338 -7.29 -16.13 -38.11
N LYS A 339 -8.01 -15.05 -37.77
CA LYS A 339 -8.31 -13.93 -38.68
C LYS A 339 -7.91 -12.59 -38.06
N LEU A 340 -7.04 -11.83 -38.73
CA LEU A 340 -6.67 -10.48 -38.28
C LEU A 340 -7.83 -9.48 -38.34
N GLU A 341 -8.80 -9.71 -39.20
CA GLU A 341 -10.02 -8.91 -39.30
C GLU A 341 -10.82 -8.98 -37.98
N ASN A 342 -10.86 -10.14 -37.33
CA ASN A 342 -11.52 -10.30 -36.04
C ASN A 342 -10.76 -9.58 -34.92
N LEU A 343 -9.41 -9.59 -34.93
CA LEU A 343 -8.61 -8.80 -34.03
C LEU A 343 -8.88 -7.30 -34.16
N LEU A 344 -8.94 -6.81 -35.42
CA LEU A 344 -9.27 -5.41 -35.70
C LEU A 344 -10.71 -5.07 -35.28
N ALA A 345 -11.66 -5.98 -35.46
CA ALA A 345 -13.04 -5.81 -35.02
C ALA A 345 -13.14 -5.70 -33.50
N PHE A 346 -12.41 -6.53 -32.73
CA PHE A 346 -12.32 -6.39 -31.27
C PHE A 346 -11.77 -5.03 -30.86
N TYR A 347 -10.67 -4.59 -31.49
CA TYR A 347 -10.10 -3.27 -31.20
C TYR A 347 -11.09 -2.14 -31.46
N ASN A 348 -11.77 -2.17 -32.59
CA ASN A 348 -12.80 -1.18 -32.97
C ASN A 348 -14.02 -1.23 -32.04
N ALA A 349 -14.35 -2.41 -31.49
CA ALA A 349 -15.41 -2.57 -30.49
C ALA A 349 -15.03 -2.05 -29.08
N GLY A 350 -13.74 -1.73 -28.87
CA GLY A 350 -13.24 -1.15 -27.61
C GLY A 350 -12.39 -2.08 -26.76
N VAL A 351 -12.07 -3.29 -27.24
CA VAL A 351 -11.11 -4.17 -26.55
C VAL A 351 -9.71 -3.55 -26.61
N ARG A 352 -8.99 -3.55 -25.49
CA ARG A 352 -7.63 -2.98 -25.39
C ARG A 352 -6.58 -3.97 -24.96
N ILE A 353 -6.98 -5.16 -24.53
CA ILE A 353 -6.08 -6.22 -24.07
C ILE A 353 -6.51 -7.52 -24.74
N MET A 354 -5.57 -8.38 -25.14
CA MET A 354 -5.88 -9.74 -25.54
C MET A 354 -4.85 -10.69 -24.92
N THR A 355 -5.35 -11.70 -24.20
CA THR A 355 -4.56 -12.83 -23.72
C THR A 355 -4.32 -13.79 -24.88
N ILE A 356 -3.06 -14.08 -25.18
CA ILE A 356 -2.66 -14.74 -26.44
C ILE A 356 -3.16 -16.18 -26.53
N THR A 357 -3.22 -16.90 -25.41
CA THR A 357 -3.87 -18.21 -25.29
C THR A 357 -4.68 -18.26 -24.01
N TRP A 358 -5.68 -19.13 -23.94
CA TRP A 358 -6.16 -19.65 -22.67
C TRP A 358 -5.48 -20.99 -22.37
N ASN A 359 -6.15 -21.95 -21.72
CA ASN A 359 -5.57 -23.28 -21.47
C ASN A 359 -5.44 -24.12 -22.75
N ASN A 360 -6.12 -23.75 -23.81
CA ASN A 360 -5.99 -24.31 -25.16
C ASN A 360 -4.92 -23.57 -25.96
N SER A 361 -4.13 -24.31 -26.71
CA SER A 361 -3.27 -23.75 -27.76
C SER A 361 -4.10 -23.37 -28.98
N THR A 362 -3.65 -22.33 -29.70
CA THR A 362 -4.16 -21.99 -31.02
C THR A 362 -3.30 -22.63 -32.12
N SER A 363 -3.65 -22.44 -33.40
CA SER A 363 -2.81 -22.83 -34.53
C SER A 363 -1.49 -22.05 -34.59
N TRP A 364 -1.36 -20.93 -33.85
CA TRP A 364 -0.28 -19.96 -33.96
C TRP A 364 0.43 -19.64 -32.65
N ALA A 365 -0.06 -20.13 -31.50
CA ALA A 365 0.54 -19.91 -30.18
C ALA A 365 0.25 -21.11 -29.26
N VAL A 366 1.26 -21.50 -28.47
CA VAL A 366 1.16 -22.63 -27.53
C VAL A 366 0.87 -22.13 -26.13
N SER A 367 -0.07 -22.78 -25.44
CA SER A 367 -0.47 -22.44 -24.07
C SER A 367 0.47 -23.06 -23.02
N ALA A 368 0.38 -22.56 -21.78
CA ALA A 368 1.09 -23.09 -20.64
C ALA A 368 0.64 -24.51 -20.23
N ALA A 369 -0.58 -24.90 -20.61
CA ALA A 369 -1.13 -26.23 -20.33
C ALA A 369 -0.75 -27.28 -21.37
N ASP A 370 -0.15 -26.88 -22.48
CA ASP A 370 0.26 -27.77 -23.57
C ASP A 370 1.63 -28.41 -23.27
N SER A 371 1.79 -29.69 -23.54
CA SER A 371 3.05 -30.41 -23.35
C SER A 371 4.21 -29.86 -24.19
N ARG A 372 3.92 -29.10 -25.27
CA ARG A 372 4.90 -28.43 -26.14
C ARG A 372 5.37 -27.07 -25.63
N THR A 373 4.94 -26.65 -24.44
CA THR A 373 5.13 -25.30 -23.88
C THR A 373 6.57 -24.80 -23.89
N ASP A 374 7.54 -25.71 -23.79
CA ASP A 374 8.97 -25.37 -23.71
C ASP A 374 9.69 -25.39 -25.08
N VAL A 375 9.07 -25.92 -26.11
CA VAL A 375 9.74 -26.16 -27.41
C VAL A 375 9.04 -25.51 -28.61
N VAL A 376 7.75 -25.26 -28.53
CA VAL A 376 6.97 -24.65 -29.63
C VAL A 376 6.47 -23.27 -29.19
N GLY A 377 6.78 -22.25 -29.96
CA GLY A 377 6.41 -20.86 -29.73
C GLY A 377 5.39 -20.34 -30.73
N LEU A 378 5.58 -19.08 -31.14
CA LEU A 378 4.74 -18.43 -32.14
C LEU A 378 5.03 -18.95 -33.55
N SER A 379 3.96 -19.23 -34.31
CA SER A 379 4.07 -19.37 -35.77
C SER A 379 4.30 -17.99 -36.41
N ASP A 380 4.53 -17.96 -37.74
CA ASP A 380 4.64 -16.69 -38.47
C ASP A 380 3.36 -15.86 -38.39
N PHE A 381 2.19 -16.51 -38.43
CA PHE A 381 0.92 -15.82 -38.18
C PHE A 381 0.84 -15.30 -36.74
N GLY A 382 1.29 -16.06 -35.76
CA GLY A 382 1.36 -15.58 -34.37
C GLY A 382 2.23 -14.33 -34.21
N LYS A 383 3.41 -14.29 -34.85
CA LYS A 383 4.25 -13.08 -34.89
C LYS A 383 3.55 -11.92 -35.61
N GLN A 384 2.74 -12.19 -36.63
CA GLN A 384 1.94 -11.17 -37.29
C GLN A 384 0.86 -10.61 -36.35
N VAL A 385 0.17 -11.46 -35.58
CA VAL A 385 -0.80 -11.04 -34.55
C VAL A 385 -0.13 -10.10 -33.54
N ILE A 386 1.02 -10.48 -32.98
CA ILE A 386 1.78 -9.65 -32.02
C ILE A 386 2.12 -8.28 -32.62
N ARG A 387 2.66 -8.22 -33.83
CA ARG A 387 2.98 -6.96 -34.52
C ARG A 387 1.74 -6.11 -34.81
N THR A 388 0.62 -6.74 -35.11
CA THR A 388 -0.65 -6.05 -35.36
C THR A 388 -1.18 -5.44 -34.06
N MET A 389 -1.13 -6.18 -32.93
CA MET A 389 -1.49 -5.65 -31.62
C MET A 389 -0.62 -4.44 -31.23
N ASP A 390 0.70 -4.54 -31.42
CA ASP A 390 1.62 -3.41 -31.20
C ASP A 390 1.23 -2.18 -32.04
N SER A 391 0.90 -2.38 -33.30
CA SER A 391 0.54 -1.30 -34.24
C SER A 391 -0.79 -0.65 -33.90
N LEU A 392 -1.75 -1.42 -33.41
CA LEU A 392 -3.06 -0.95 -32.97
C LEU A 392 -3.01 -0.20 -31.63
N GLY A 393 -1.96 -0.41 -30.82
CA GLY A 393 -1.95 0.04 -29.43
C GLY A 393 -2.84 -0.84 -28.55
N MET A 394 -2.78 -2.14 -28.76
CA MET A 394 -3.47 -3.16 -27.96
C MET A 394 -2.46 -3.89 -27.08
N ILE A 395 -2.74 -4.00 -25.80
CA ILE A 395 -1.85 -4.64 -24.82
C ILE A 395 -1.84 -6.15 -25.05
N ILE A 396 -0.64 -6.71 -25.12
CA ILE A 396 -0.41 -8.14 -25.19
C ILE A 396 -0.37 -8.70 -23.77
N ASP A 397 -1.31 -9.60 -23.47
CA ASP A 397 -1.35 -10.31 -22.18
C ASP A 397 -0.82 -11.74 -22.39
N ILE A 398 0.14 -12.11 -21.52
CA ILE A 398 0.83 -13.41 -21.57
C ILE A 398 0.38 -14.38 -20.48
N SER A 399 -0.63 -14.06 -19.69
CA SER A 399 -1.25 -15.05 -18.82
C SER A 399 -1.72 -16.25 -19.65
N HIS A 400 -1.65 -17.46 -19.13
CA HIS A 400 -1.92 -18.72 -19.86
C HIS A 400 -0.93 -19.12 -20.96
N VAL A 401 0.04 -18.27 -21.31
CA VAL A 401 0.91 -18.48 -22.48
C VAL A 401 2.06 -19.41 -22.14
N GLY A 402 2.37 -20.33 -23.04
CA GLY A 402 3.48 -21.27 -22.91
C GLY A 402 4.84 -20.57 -22.90
N ARG A 403 5.83 -21.16 -22.23
CA ARG A 403 7.13 -20.53 -21.98
C ARG A 403 7.85 -20.10 -23.26
N LYS A 404 7.95 -21.01 -24.25
CA LYS A 404 8.58 -20.66 -25.52
C LYS A 404 7.81 -19.59 -26.29
N THR A 405 6.48 -19.60 -26.19
CA THR A 405 5.65 -18.55 -26.78
C THR A 405 5.88 -17.20 -26.12
N VAL A 406 6.04 -17.14 -24.79
CA VAL A 406 6.41 -15.91 -24.07
C VAL A 406 7.77 -15.38 -24.53
N ASP A 407 8.78 -16.24 -24.69
CA ASP A 407 10.10 -15.84 -25.19
C ASP A 407 9.98 -15.22 -26.61
N ASP A 408 9.17 -15.83 -27.48
CA ASP A 408 8.95 -15.32 -28.84
C ASP A 408 8.16 -14.00 -28.84
N ILE A 409 7.20 -13.82 -27.92
CA ILE A 409 6.48 -12.54 -27.72
C ILE A 409 7.47 -11.46 -27.26
N LEU A 410 8.29 -11.76 -26.26
CA LEU A 410 9.33 -10.84 -25.77
C LEU A 410 10.32 -10.45 -26.86
N ALA A 411 10.63 -11.33 -27.79
CA ALA A 411 11.50 -11.05 -28.93
C ALA A 411 10.78 -10.26 -30.06
N THR A 412 9.46 -10.36 -30.18
CA THR A 412 8.68 -9.82 -31.32
C THR A 412 8.05 -8.49 -31.00
N SER A 413 7.46 -8.32 -29.80
CA SER A 413 6.78 -7.11 -29.39
C SER A 413 7.75 -5.94 -29.14
N LYS A 414 7.32 -4.73 -29.44
CA LYS A 414 8.05 -3.47 -29.16
C LYS A 414 7.49 -2.72 -27.97
N ASN A 415 6.26 -2.99 -27.59
CA ASN A 415 5.56 -2.34 -26.50
C ASN A 415 5.76 -3.09 -25.17
N PRO A 416 5.51 -2.45 -24.01
CA PRO A 416 5.35 -3.15 -22.74
C PRO A 416 4.26 -4.21 -22.83
N ILE A 417 4.50 -5.39 -22.26
CA ILE A 417 3.55 -6.49 -22.18
C ILE A 417 3.06 -6.70 -20.76
N VAL A 418 1.95 -7.40 -20.60
CA VAL A 418 1.31 -7.67 -19.30
C VAL A 418 1.19 -9.19 -19.10
N ALA A 419 1.38 -9.65 -17.87
CA ALA A 419 0.79 -10.89 -17.39
C ALA A 419 -0.35 -10.48 -16.45
N SER A 420 -1.60 -10.55 -16.93
CA SER A 420 -2.75 -9.99 -16.20
C SER A 420 -3.00 -10.69 -14.86
N HIS A 421 -2.78 -12.03 -14.77
CA HIS A 421 -3.00 -12.85 -13.58
C HIS A 421 -2.03 -14.04 -13.56
N SER A 422 -0.89 -13.88 -12.86
CA SER A 422 0.16 -14.92 -12.75
C SER A 422 0.86 -14.84 -11.40
N GLY A 423 1.53 -15.95 -11.01
CA GLY A 423 2.37 -16.01 -9.83
C GLY A 423 3.85 -16.23 -10.17
N ALA A 424 4.68 -16.46 -9.15
CA ALA A 424 6.10 -16.80 -9.29
C ALA A 424 6.31 -18.31 -9.24
N TYR A 425 6.92 -18.87 -10.27
CA TYR A 425 7.19 -20.33 -10.41
C TYR A 425 8.07 -20.85 -9.27
N ALA A 426 9.03 -20.06 -8.82
CA ALA A 426 9.96 -20.46 -7.76
C ALA A 426 9.26 -20.65 -6.40
N LEU A 427 8.17 -19.94 -6.12
CA LEU A 427 7.38 -20.12 -4.89
C LEU A 427 6.38 -21.27 -5.01
N ARG A 428 5.81 -21.43 -6.20
CA ARG A 428 4.85 -22.48 -6.49
C ARG A 428 5.07 -23.01 -7.91
N VAL A 429 5.59 -24.22 -8.00
CA VAL A 429 5.79 -24.91 -9.29
C VAL A 429 4.42 -25.20 -9.92
N HIS A 430 4.06 -24.37 -10.89
CA HIS A 430 2.85 -24.48 -11.69
C HIS A 430 3.07 -23.87 -13.08
N SER A 431 2.54 -24.48 -14.13
CA SER A 431 2.75 -24.02 -15.51
C SER A 431 2.26 -22.60 -15.77
N ARG A 432 1.28 -22.12 -14.98
CA ARG A 432 0.72 -20.78 -15.07
C ARG A 432 1.57 -19.71 -14.38
N ASN A 433 2.56 -20.10 -13.57
CA ASN A 433 3.46 -19.19 -12.87
C ASN A 433 4.69 -18.88 -13.72
N LEU A 434 5.17 -17.64 -13.59
CA LEU A 434 6.29 -17.10 -14.38
C LEU A 434 7.62 -17.51 -13.78
N THR A 435 8.55 -17.91 -14.65
CA THR A 435 9.95 -18.13 -14.28
C THR A 435 10.67 -16.79 -14.05
N ASP A 436 11.80 -16.83 -13.33
CA ASP A 436 12.62 -15.63 -13.09
C ASP A 436 13.06 -14.93 -14.38
N SER A 437 13.35 -15.70 -15.44
CA SER A 437 13.70 -15.12 -16.74
C SER A 437 12.55 -14.37 -17.37
N GLN A 438 11.33 -14.89 -17.27
CA GLN A 438 10.12 -14.23 -17.77
C GLN A 438 9.80 -12.97 -16.96
N ILE A 439 9.90 -13.03 -15.61
CA ILE A 439 9.73 -11.86 -14.73
C ILE A 439 10.70 -10.75 -15.13
N ARG A 440 12.00 -11.08 -15.30
CA ARG A 440 13.02 -10.11 -15.76
C ARG A 440 12.71 -9.58 -17.16
N GLY A 441 12.29 -10.44 -18.08
CA GLY A 441 11.95 -10.05 -19.45
C GLY A 441 10.79 -9.06 -19.52
N ILE A 442 9.73 -9.30 -18.73
CA ILE A 442 8.58 -8.37 -18.60
C ILE A 442 9.04 -7.05 -18.00
N ALA A 443 9.80 -7.09 -16.88
CA ALA A 443 10.27 -5.89 -16.19
C ALA A 443 11.18 -5.03 -17.09
N GLN A 444 12.13 -5.63 -17.82
CA GLN A 444 13.04 -4.94 -18.74
C GLN A 444 12.29 -4.25 -19.90
N ARG A 445 11.12 -4.75 -20.26
CA ARG A 445 10.22 -4.14 -21.24
C ARG A 445 9.31 -3.05 -20.65
N GLY A 446 9.45 -2.76 -19.37
CA GLY A 446 8.53 -1.85 -18.68
C GLY A 446 7.11 -2.41 -18.53
N GLY A 447 6.95 -3.72 -18.64
CA GLY A 447 5.68 -4.41 -18.45
C GLY A 447 5.30 -4.57 -16.99
N VAL A 448 4.14 -5.23 -16.75
CA VAL A 448 3.65 -5.51 -15.40
C VAL A 448 3.11 -6.93 -15.27
N ILE A 449 3.10 -7.41 -14.03
CA ILE A 449 2.61 -8.72 -13.62
C ILE A 449 1.53 -8.51 -12.56
N GLY A 450 0.27 -8.79 -12.90
CA GLY A 450 -0.85 -8.88 -11.98
C GLY A 450 -0.71 -10.14 -11.14
N VAL A 451 -0.47 -9.98 -9.85
CA VAL A 451 -0.35 -11.13 -8.94
C VAL A 451 -1.73 -11.74 -8.74
N VAL A 452 -1.83 -13.02 -9.10
CA VAL A 452 -3.08 -13.77 -9.08
C VAL A 452 -3.52 -14.14 -7.66
N PHE A 453 -4.84 -14.29 -7.44
CA PHE A 453 -5.38 -14.77 -6.16
C PHE A 453 -5.89 -16.22 -6.23
N TYR A 454 -5.83 -16.87 -7.37
CA TYR A 454 -6.21 -18.27 -7.52
C TYR A 454 -5.33 -19.19 -6.64
N PRO A 455 -5.92 -19.87 -5.63
CA PRO A 455 -5.17 -20.58 -4.60
C PRO A 455 -4.15 -21.61 -5.09
N PRO A 456 -4.45 -22.47 -6.11
CA PRO A 456 -3.48 -23.45 -6.61
C PRO A 456 -2.19 -22.86 -7.18
N PHE A 457 -2.19 -21.58 -7.61
CA PHE A 457 -1.00 -20.90 -8.12
C PHE A 457 -0.15 -20.29 -7.00
N LEU A 458 -0.73 -20.12 -5.82
CA LEU A 458 -0.07 -19.51 -4.67
C LEU A 458 0.60 -20.53 -3.75
N THR A 459 -0.09 -21.65 -3.48
CA THR A 459 0.38 -22.65 -2.53
C THR A 459 -0.23 -24.03 -2.82
N SER A 460 0.32 -25.08 -2.21
CA SER A 460 -0.27 -26.41 -2.20
C SER A 460 -1.26 -26.64 -1.04
N GLY A 461 -1.31 -25.69 -0.08
CA GLY A 461 -2.21 -25.73 1.08
C GLY A 461 -3.33 -24.70 0.98
N THR A 462 -3.90 -24.33 2.13
CA THR A 462 -4.88 -23.24 2.22
C THR A 462 -4.21 -21.91 1.92
N ALA A 463 -4.67 -21.22 0.89
CA ALA A 463 -4.16 -19.92 0.53
C ALA A 463 -4.65 -18.82 1.49
N THR A 464 -3.80 -17.85 1.73
CA THR A 464 -4.07 -16.66 2.55
C THR A 464 -3.56 -15.41 1.85
N LEU A 465 -3.94 -14.24 2.31
CA LEU A 465 -3.38 -12.96 1.88
C LEU A 465 -1.84 -12.97 1.91
N ASP A 466 -1.24 -13.59 2.93
CA ASP A 466 0.23 -13.68 3.03
C ASP A 466 0.87 -14.43 1.85
N HIS A 467 0.22 -15.42 1.29
CA HIS A 467 0.74 -16.09 0.09
C HIS A 467 0.74 -15.15 -1.13
N VAL A 468 -0.30 -14.33 -1.30
CA VAL A 468 -0.32 -13.28 -2.35
C VAL A 468 0.84 -12.30 -2.14
N LEU A 469 1.02 -11.83 -0.92
CA LEU A 469 2.11 -10.91 -0.58
C LEU A 469 3.50 -11.53 -0.78
N ASN A 470 3.66 -12.82 -0.50
CA ASN A 470 4.92 -13.52 -0.75
C ASN A 470 5.26 -13.55 -2.25
N HIS A 471 4.26 -13.74 -3.12
CA HIS A 471 4.45 -13.64 -4.57
C HIS A 471 4.80 -12.21 -4.99
N ILE A 472 4.19 -11.18 -4.39
CA ILE A 472 4.55 -9.77 -4.59
C ILE A 472 6.01 -9.53 -4.19
N ASP A 473 6.42 -9.95 -2.99
CA ASP A 473 7.80 -9.79 -2.49
C ASP A 473 8.82 -10.47 -3.42
N TYR A 474 8.51 -11.69 -3.87
CA TYR A 474 9.38 -12.42 -4.75
C TYR A 474 9.52 -11.75 -6.13
N ILE A 475 8.40 -11.38 -6.76
CA ILE A 475 8.41 -10.68 -8.05
C ILE A 475 9.15 -9.36 -7.94
N LYS A 476 8.96 -8.62 -6.83
CA LYS A 476 9.74 -7.39 -6.52
C LYS A 476 11.25 -7.68 -6.50
N SER A 477 11.67 -8.77 -5.88
CA SER A 477 13.08 -9.12 -5.76
C SER A 477 13.74 -9.44 -7.11
N ILE A 478 12.97 -9.92 -8.09
CA ILE A 478 13.46 -10.32 -9.42
C ILE A 478 13.32 -9.20 -10.46
N GLY A 479 12.16 -8.51 -10.49
CA GLY A 479 11.81 -7.54 -11.53
C GLY A 479 11.73 -6.09 -11.05
N GLY A 480 11.81 -5.85 -9.74
CA GLY A 480 11.65 -4.51 -9.15
C GLY A 480 10.20 -4.14 -8.90
N ILE A 481 10.00 -3.02 -8.22
CA ILE A 481 8.68 -2.55 -7.79
C ILE A 481 7.77 -2.16 -8.97
N ASP A 482 8.35 -1.64 -10.04
CA ASP A 482 7.63 -1.06 -11.17
C ASP A 482 6.97 -2.12 -12.09
N CYS A 483 7.25 -3.43 -11.88
CA CYS A 483 6.63 -4.50 -12.66
C CYS A 483 5.47 -5.21 -11.96
N ILE A 484 5.01 -4.74 -10.79
CA ILE A 484 3.99 -5.42 -9.99
C ILE A 484 2.65 -4.72 -10.12
N ALA A 485 1.59 -5.51 -10.24
CA ALA A 485 0.20 -5.08 -10.19
C ALA A 485 -0.65 -6.15 -9.49
N LEU A 486 -1.97 -5.93 -9.39
CA LEU A 486 -2.95 -6.90 -8.90
C LEU A 486 -3.74 -7.46 -10.08
N GLY A 487 -3.98 -8.77 -10.07
CA GLY A 487 -4.78 -9.43 -11.08
C GLY A 487 -5.53 -10.59 -10.44
N SER A 488 -6.68 -10.28 -9.84
CA SER A 488 -7.33 -11.18 -8.87
C SER A 488 -7.72 -12.53 -9.44
N ASP A 489 -8.11 -12.57 -10.69
CA ASP A 489 -8.76 -13.73 -11.32
C ASP A 489 -10.10 -14.07 -10.64
N PHE A 490 -10.70 -13.07 -9.95
CA PHE A 490 -11.99 -13.23 -9.31
C PHE A 490 -13.07 -13.58 -10.34
N ASP A 491 -13.99 -14.44 -9.91
CA ASP A 491 -15.06 -15.04 -10.72
C ASP A 491 -14.58 -16.05 -11.79
N GLY A 492 -13.25 -16.19 -12.02
CA GLY A 492 -12.64 -17.20 -12.90
C GLY A 492 -12.37 -18.55 -12.22
N PHE A 493 -12.66 -18.67 -10.93
CA PHE A 493 -12.47 -19.91 -10.21
C PHE A 493 -13.58 -20.17 -9.17
N SER A 494 -13.84 -21.45 -8.90
CA SER A 494 -14.88 -21.91 -7.95
C SER A 494 -14.31 -22.35 -6.61
N SER A 495 -12.99 -22.42 -6.44
CA SER A 495 -12.36 -22.72 -5.15
C SER A 495 -12.52 -21.55 -4.18
N ALA A 496 -12.47 -21.83 -2.86
CA ALA A 496 -12.49 -20.75 -1.89
C ALA A 496 -11.29 -19.80 -2.10
N PRO A 497 -11.50 -18.49 -2.18
CA PRO A 497 -10.42 -17.51 -2.31
C PRO A 497 -9.45 -17.54 -1.12
N PRO A 498 -8.28 -16.89 -1.22
CA PRO A 498 -7.36 -16.79 -0.10
C PRO A 498 -8.01 -16.17 1.12
N THR A 499 -7.78 -16.77 2.31
CA THR A 499 -8.26 -16.19 3.56
C THR A 499 -7.76 -14.76 3.70
N GLY A 500 -8.66 -13.80 3.92
CA GLY A 500 -8.39 -12.37 3.95
C GLY A 500 -8.60 -11.65 2.62
N LEU A 501 -8.99 -12.38 1.55
CA LEU A 501 -9.32 -11.84 0.22
C LEU A 501 -10.54 -12.57 -0.37
N LYS A 502 -11.64 -12.61 0.37
CA LYS A 502 -12.83 -13.37 -0.01
C LYS A 502 -13.51 -12.84 -1.29
N ASP A 503 -13.46 -11.55 -1.54
CA ASP A 503 -14.01 -10.88 -2.72
C ASP A 503 -13.33 -9.50 -2.93
N VAL A 504 -13.72 -8.79 -3.96
CA VAL A 504 -13.10 -7.50 -4.33
C VAL A 504 -13.23 -6.44 -3.25
N SER A 505 -14.19 -6.51 -2.33
CA SER A 505 -14.35 -5.55 -1.22
C SER A 505 -13.18 -5.55 -0.23
N GLN A 506 -12.33 -6.58 -0.28
CA GLN A 506 -11.20 -6.73 0.65
C GLN A 506 -9.85 -6.21 0.11
N PHE A 507 -9.82 -5.52 -1.02
CA PHE A 507 -8.59 -4.90 -1.55
C PHE A 507 -7.90 -3.95 -0.54
N PRO A 508 -8.61 -3.19 0.34
CA PRO A 508 -7.96 -2.41 1.41
C PRO A 508 -7.08 -3.23 2.36
N SER A 509 -7.36 -4.54 2.50
CA SER A 509 -6.53 -5.45 3.29
C SER A 509 -5.15 -5.66 2.69
N ILE A 510 -5.04 -5.65 1.35
CA ILE A 510 -3.75 -5.73 0.63
C ILE A 510 -2.90 -4.49 0.96
N THR A 511 -3.49 -3.30 0.86
CA THR A 511 -2.83 -2.05 1.20
C THR A 511 -2.29 -2.07 2.63
N SER A 512 -3.14 -2.45 3.58
CA SER A 512 -2.76 -2.53 5.00
C SER A 512 -1.62 -3.50 5.23
N ALA A 513 -1.69 -4.67 4.59
CA ALA A 513 -0.69 -5.72 4.75
C ALA A 513 0.65 -5.37 4.08
N LEU A 514 0.65 -4.71 2.92
CA LEU A 514 1.86 -4.19 2.27
C LEU A 514 2.56 -3.14 3.15
N LEU A 515 1.80 -2.19 3.72
CA LEU A 515 2.34 -1.19 4.64
C LEU A 515 2.91 -1.84 5.91
N GLN A 516 2.27 -2.88 6.44
CA GLN A 516 2.77 -3.66 7.58
C GLN A 516 4.06 -4.42 7.26
N ARG A 517 4.26 -4.85 6.00
CA ARG A 517 5.51 -5.44 5.49
C ARG A 517 6.61 -4.42 5.21
N GLY A 518 6.36 -3.13 5.44
CA GLY A 518 7.36 -2.07 5.28
C GLY A 518 7.44 -1.47 3.86
N TYR A 519 6.46 -1.75 2.99
CA TYR A 519 6.37 -1.04 1.72
C TYR A 519 6.11 0.45 1.94
N SER A 520 6.77 1.30 1.17
CA SER A 520 6.48 2.73 1.20
C SER A 520 5.07 2.99 0.64
N ARG A 521 4.46 4.12 1.03
CA ARG A 521 3.17 4.54 0.45
C ARG A 521 3.24 4.69 -1.08
N GLU A 522 4.39 5.11 -1.59
CA GLU A 522 4.65 5.20 -3.04
C GLU A 522 4.66 3.81 -3.68
N ASP A 523 5.40 2.84 -3.11
CA ASP A 523 5.42 1.46 -3.62
C ASP A 523 4.01 0.85 -3.62
N VAL A 524 3.23 1.09 -2.57
CA VAL A 524 1.84 0.62 -2.48
C VAL A 524 0.99 1.19 -3.61
N ARG A 525 1.04 2.51 -3.87
CA ARG A 525 0.30 3.12 -4.99
C ARG A 525 0.72 2.56 -6.35
N LYS A 526 2.01 2.29 -6.55
CA LYS A 526 2.52 1.63 -7.76
C LYS A 526 1.89 0.25 -7.96
N ILE A 527 1.88 -0.59 -6.91
CA ILE A 527 1.28 -1.94 -6.96
C ILE A 527 -0.22 -1.88 -7.22
N LEU A 528 -0.93 -0.97 -6.55
CA LEU A 528 -2.38 -0.87 -6.64
C LEU A 528 -2.88 -0.46 -8.03
N GLY A 529 -2.10 0.36 -8.77
CA GLY A 529 -2.58 0.76 -10.10
C GLY A 529 -1.62 1.58 -10.95
N GLU A 530 -0.72 2.38 -10.36
CA GLU A 530 0.11 3.31 -11.15
C GLU A 530 1.01 2.58 -12.15
N ASN A 531 1.52 1.39 -11.81
CA ASN A 531 2.34 0.59 -12.71
C ASN A 531 1.57 0.16 -13.96
N PHE A 532 0.35 -0.34 -13.82
CA PHE A 532 -0.46 -0.69 -14.98
C PHE A 532 -0.88 0.55 -15.77
N MET A 533 -1.27 1.64 -15.10
CA MET A 533 -1.62 2.88 -15.77
C MET A 533 -0.46 3.44 -16.61
N ARG A 534 0.78 3.24 -16.17
CA ARG A 534 1.98 3.55 -16.98
C ARG A 534 2.01 2.75 -18.28
N VAL A 535 1.73 1.44 -18.21
CA VAL A 535 1.64 0.56 -19.40
C VAL A 535 0.47 0.98 -20.28
N PHE A 536 -0.71 1.20 -19.70
CA PHE A 536 -1.90 1.59 -20.43
C PHE A 536 -1.72 2.91 -21.18
N ARG A 537 -1.09 3.91 -20.55
CA ARG A 537 -0.73 5.20 -21.20
C ARG A 537 0.30 5.03 -22.32
N ALA A 538 1.24 4.12 -22.16
CA ALA A 538 2.28 3.89 -23.17
C ALA A 538 1.72 3.20 -24.43
N VAL A 539 0.78 2.28 -24.26
CA VAL A 539 0.27 1.40 -25.33
C VAL A 539 -1.05 1.92 -25.91
N CYS A 540 -2.04 2.23 -25.08
CA CYS A 540 -3.42 2.60 -25.50
C CYS A 540 -3.54 4.14 -25.64
N LYS A 541 -3.01 4.69 -26.73
CA LYS A 541 -2.96 6.13 -27.02
C LYS A 541 -4.26 6.67 -27.63
#